data_5320707acb4d8365d14e1c7213580853
#
_entry.id   5320707acb4d8365d14e1c7213580853
#
_cell.length_a   1.000
_cell.length_b   1.000
_cell.length_c   1.000
_cell.angle_alpha   90.00
_cell.angle_beta   90.00
_cell.angle_gamma   90.00
#
_symmetry.space_group_name_H-M   'P 1'
#
loop_
_entity.id
_entity.type
_entity.pdbx_description
1 polymer ?
#
loop_
_entity_poly.entity_id
_entity_poly.type
_entity_poly.pdbx_seq_one_letter_code
_entity_poly.pdbx_strand_id
1 'polypeptide(L)'
;MRQKRTLSIIALALCVCMMGFAKAPKYVFYFIGDGMSLNQVLGTQYFLSQEKGKTGIMPLGFTAFPYTGLATTFSASSDVTDSAAGGTALACGEKTANGSLGLSANQITKVKSIAEMAMEQGKRVG
;
A
#
# COMPACT_ATOMS: atom_id res chain seq x y z
N MET A 1 35.36 -18.92 27.82
CA MET A 1 33.89 -18.91 27.59
C MET A 1 33.22 -17.57 27.91
N ARG A 2 33.65 -16.86 28.95
CA ARG A 2 33.06 -15.56 29.38
C ARG A 2 33.25 -14.45 28.33
N GLN A 3 34.41 -14.34 27.72
CA GLN A 3 34.73 -13.30 26.72
C GLN A 3 33.92 -13.42 25.42
N LYS A 4 33.62 -14.65 24.94
CA LYS A 4 32.78 -14.87 23.77
C LYS A 4 31.31 -14.46 24.01
N ARG A 5 30.80 -14.68 25.24
CA ARG A 5 29.46 -14.24 25.63
C ARG A 5 29.32 -12.72 25.68
N THR A 6 30.35 -12.04 26.19
CA THR A 6 30.37 -10.55 26.25
C THR A 6 30.42 -9.95 24.85
N LEU A 7 31.19 -10.51 23.92
CA LEU A 7 31.25 -10.06 22.52
C LEU A 7 29.88 -10.26 21.82
N SER A 8 29.20 -11.39 22.07
CA SER A 8 27.89 -11.66 21.49
C SER A 8 26.80 -10.69 22.00
N ILE A 9 26.84 -10.33 23.28
CA ILE A 9 25.93 -9.38 23.88
C ILE A 9 26.16 -7.96 23.32
N ILE A 10 27.41 -7.56 23.16
CA ILE A 10 27.75 -6.26 22.57
C ILE A 10 27.34 -6.20 21.10
N ALA A 11 27.55 -7.27 20.32
CA ALA A 11 27.12 -7.34 18.93
C ALA A 11 25.60 -7.29 18.80
N LEU A 12 24.86 -7.96 19.69
CA LEU A 12 23.40 -7.92 19.71
C LEU A 12 22.87 -6.53 20.11
N ALA A 13 23.50 -5.88 21.08
CA ALA A 13 23.17 -4.51 21.49
C ALA A 13 23.45 -3.48 20.38
N LEU A 14 24.57 -3.63 19.65
CA LEU A 14 24.87 -2.81 18.46
C LEU A 14 23.86 -3.05 17.33
N CYS A 15 23.43 -4.28 17.07
CA CYS A 15 22.39 -4.58 16.09
C CYS A 15 21.04 -3.92 16.45
N VAL A 16 20.66 -3.92 17.73
CA VAL A 16 19.43 -3.26 18.20
C VAL A 16 19.53 -1.73 18.08
N CYS A 17 20.71 -1.15 18.33
CA CYS A 17 20.95 0.29 18.17
C CYS A 17 20.99 0.72 16.68
N MET A 18 21.32 -0.19 15.76
CA MET A 18 21.29 0.06 14.31
C MET A 18 19.89 -0.09 13.69
N MET A 19 18.88 -0.51 14.45
CA MET A 19 17.48 -0.31 14.08
C MET A 19 17.18 1.20 14.19
N GLY A 20 17.74 1.96 13.25
CA GLY A 20 17.53 3.39 13.17
C GLY A 20 16.04 3.67 13.22
N PHE A 21 15.63 4.50 14.15
CA PHE A 21 14.29 5.07 14.17
C PHE A 21 14.09 5.80 12.84
N ALA A 22 13.54 5.10 11.87
CA ALA A 22 13.15 5.72 10.61
C ALA A 22 12.21 6.87 10.98
N LYS A 23 12.63 8.08 10.67
CA LYS A 23 11.83 9.26 10.97
C LYS A 23 10.49 9.10 10.27
N ALA A 24 9.40 9.13 11.03
CA ALA A 24 8.06 8.98 10.46
C ALA A 24 7.87 9.99 9.31
N PRO A 25 7.28 9.60 8.20
CA PRO A 25 7.06 10.50 7.07
C PRO A 25 6.17 11.67 7.51
N LYS A 26 6.54 12.88 7.08
CA LYS A 26 5.78 14.10 7.38
C LYS A 26 4.47 14.14 6.59
N TYR A 27 4.50 13.64 5.35
CA TYR A 27 3.35 13.57 4.45
C TYR A 27 3.27 12.16 3.86
N VAL A 28 2.06 11.68 3.68
CA VAL A 28 1.75 10.43 2.98
C VAL A 28 0.72 10.75 1.90
N PHE A 29 1.03 10.41 0.66
CA PHE A 29 0.12 10.51 -0.46
C PHE A 29 -0.25 9.09 -0.91
N TYR A 30 -1.52 8.77 -0.90
CA TYR A 30 -2.03 7.47 -1.29
C TYR A 30 -2.93 7.61 -2.52
N PHE A 31 -2.46 7.13 -3.66
CA PHE A 31 -3.16 7.22 -4.93
C PHE A 31 -3.78 5.86 -5.27
N ILE A 32 -5.07 5.85 -5.56
CA ILE A 32 -5.82 4.65 -5.94
C ILE A 32 -6.34 4.86 -7.36
N GLY A 33 -5.90 4.01 -8.29
CA GLY A 33 -6.45 3.94 -9.64
C GLY A 33 -7.62 2.97 -9.65
N ASP A 34 -8.85 3.47 -9.53
CA ASP A 34 -10.05 2.64 -9.54
C ASP A 34 -10.25 1.97 -10.90
N GLY A 35 -10.38 0.64 -10.90
CA GLY A 35 -10.46 -0.17 -12.10
C GLY A 35 -9.18 -0.20 -12.96
N MET A 36 -8.09 0.42 -12.51
CA MET A 36 -6.83 0.45 -13.24
C MET A 36 -6.04 -0.84 -13.05
N SER A 37 -5.91 -1.63 -14.12
CA SER A 37 -5.08 -2.84 -14.15
C SER A 37 -3.73 -2.59 -14.83
N LEU A 38 -2.88 -3.62 -14.84
CA LEU A 38 -1.61 -3.59 -15.58
C LEU A 38 -1.80 -3.31 -17.08
N ASN A 39 -2.93 -3.70 -17.66
CA ASN A 39 -3.23 -3.46 -19.07
C ASN A 39 -3.42 -1.97 -19.37
N GLN A 40 -4.11 -1.22 -18.50
CA GLN A 40 -4.26 0.23 -18.65
C GLN A 40 -2.92 0.94 -18.50
N VAL A 41 -2.10 0.52 -17.53
CA VAL A 41 -0.75 1.06 -17.33
C VAL A 41 0.10 0.83 -18.58
N LEU A 42 0.17 -0.41 -19.06
CA LEU A 42 0.97 -0.76 -20.24
C LEU A 42 0.46 -0.06 -21.51
N GLY A 43 -0.86 -0.04 -21.72
CA GLY A 43 -1.46 0.65 -22.86
C GLY A 43 -1.12 2.14 -22.88
N THR A 44 -1.17 2.81 -21.72
CA THR A 44 -0.78 4.22 -21.59
C THR A 44 0.70 4.42 -21.90
N GLN A 45 1.58 3.53 -21.45
CA GLN A 45 3.02 3.62 -21.72
C GLN A 45 3.33 3.47 -23.22
N TYR A 46 2.63 2.57 -23.92
CA TYR A 46 2.74 2.45 -25.39
C TYR A 46 2.20 3.67 -26.09
N PHE A 47 1.01 4.13 -25.71
CA PHE A 47 0.40 5.33 -26.30
C PHE A 47 1.34 6.54 -26.21
N LEU A 48 1.85 6.84 -25.02
CA LEU A 48 2.77 7.96 -24.82
C LEU A 48 4.09 7.82 -25.58
N SER A 49 4.55 6.60 -25.82
CA SER A 49 5.74 6.34 -26.65
C SER A 49 5.46 6.64 -28.11
N GLN A 50 4.31 6.18 -28.63
CA GLN A 50 3.90 6.42 -30.03
C GLN A 50 3.66 7.90 -30.32
N GLU A 51 3.01 8.63 -29.41
CA GLU A 51 2.82 10.09 -29.52
C GLU A 51 4.13 10.86 -29.69
N LYS A 52 5.23 10.30 -29.19
CA LYS A 52 6.59 10.86 -29.35
C LYS A 52 7.38 10.24 -30.51
N GLY A 53 6.73 9.45 -31.37
CA GLY A 53 7.39 8.77 -32.49
C GLY A 53 8.44 7.76 -32.08
N LYS A 54 8.31 7.17 -30.85
CA LYS A 54 9.25 6.18 -30.32
C LYS A 54 8.66 4.78 -30.38
N THR A 55 9.54 3.78 -30.47
CA THR A 55 9.18 2.37 -30.33
C THR A 55 9.32 1.93 -28.87
N GLY A 56 8.45 1.02 -28.44
CA GLY A 56 8.46 0.48 -27.06
C GLY A 56 7.59 1.27 -26.10
N ILE A 57 7.93 1.27 -24.84
CA ILE A 57 7.16 1.90 -23.76
C ILE A 57 7.85 3.16 -23.24
N MET A 58 7.04 4.13 -22.80
CA MET A 58 7.51 5.27 -22.02
C MET A 58 7.07 5.11 -20.56
N PRO A 59 8.01 5.02 -19.59
CA PRO A 59 7.66 4.84 -18.19
C PRO A 59 6.78 5.96 -17.66
N LEU A 60 5.77 5.60 -16.86
CA LEU A 60 5.01 6.55 -16.05
C LEU A 60 5.76 6.83 -14.75
N GLY A 61 5.56 8.00 -14.15
CA GLY A 61 6.30 8.41 -12.95
C GLY A 61 6.24 7.38 -11.83
N PHE A 62 5.06 6.81 -11.56
CA PHE A 62 4.90 5.81 -10.51
C PHE A 62 5.49 4.43 -10.85
N THR A 63 5.66 4.09 -12.13
CA THR A 63 6.31 2.81 -12.53
C THR A 63 7.82 2.81 -12.29
N ALA A 64 8.40 3.97 -11.97
CA ALA A 64 9.81 4.14 -11.62
C ALA A 64 10.05 4.17 -10.09
N PHE A 65 9.04 3.94 -9.27
CA PHE A 65 9.21 3.90 -7.82
C PHE A 65 10.08 2.71 -7.40
N PRO A 66 10.91 2.88 -6.36
CA PRO A 66 11.89 1.86 -5.95
C PRO A 66 11.27 0.60 -5.33
N TYR A 67 10.02 0.67 -4.93
CA TYR A 67 9.30 -0.46 -4.31
C TYR A 67 8.06 -0.80 -5.12
N THR A 68 7.87 -2.08 -5.37
CA THR A 68 6.73 -2.63 -6.12
C THR A 68 6.18 -3.84 -5.37
N GLY A 69 4.87 -4.01 -5.42
CA GLY A 69 4.18 -5.17 -4.86
C GLY A 69 3.01 -5.58 -5.73
N LEU A 70 2.51 -6.79 -5.52
CA LEU A 70 1.32 -7.31 -6.15
C LEU A 70 0.30 -7.67 -5.07
N ALA A 71 -0.97 -7.43 -5.35
CA ALA A 71 -2.08 -7.78 -4.49
C ALA A 71 -3.18 -8.46 -5.29
N THR A 72 -3.89 -9.39 -4.65
CA THR A 72 -5.13 -9.93 -5.18
C THR A 72 -6.30 -9.09 -4.71
N THR A 73 -7.26 -8.84 -5.59
CA THR A 73 -8.32 -7.85 -5.36
C THR A 73 -9.72 -8.45 -5.17
N PHE A 74 -9.85 -9.78 -4.99
CA PHE A 74 -11.15 -10.39 -4.70
C PHE A 74 -11.75 -9.85 -3.37
N SER A 75 -13.08 -9.68 -3.33
CA SER A 75 -13.80 -9.26 -2.12
C SER A 75 -14.13 -10.45 -1.21
N ALA A 76 -14.75 -10.19 -0.06
CA ALA A 76 -15.22 -11.27 0.82
C ALA A 76 -16.42 -12.06 0.23
N SER A 77 -17.08 -11.55 -0.82
CA SER A 77 -18.28 -12.16 -1.40
C SER A 77 -18.15 -12.48 -2.90
N SER A 78 -17.04 -12.12 -3.57
CA SER A 78 -16.91 -12.28 -5.01
C SER A 78 -15.45 -12.34 -5.45
N ASP A 79 -15.16 -13.12 -6.51
CA ASP A 79 -13.86 -13.14 -7.17
C ASP A 79 -13.51 -11.80 -7.83
N VAL A 80 -14.52 -10.98 -8.15
CA VAL A 80 -14.35 -9.62 -8.67
C VAL A 80 -14.88 -8.64 -7.64
N THR A 81 -13.98 -7.81 -7.10
CA THR A 81 -14.35 -6.75 -6.15
C THR A 81 -15.08 -5.61 -6.87
N ASP A 82 -15.96 -4.92 -6.15
CA ASP A 82 -16.42 -3.59 -6.54
C ASP A 82 -15.57 -2.50 -5.85
N SER A 83 -15.83 -1.24 -6.19
CA SER A 83 -15.12 -0.08 -5.64
C SER A 83 -15.33 0.08 -4.13
N ALA A 84 -16.50 -0.26 -3.59
CA ALA A 84 -16.81 -0.14 -2.17
C ALA A 84 -15.98 -1.13 -1.33
N ALA A 85 -15.99 -2.40 -1.73
CA ALA A 85 -15.20 -3.43 -1.04
C ALA A 85 -13.70 -3.25 -1.25
N GLY A 86 -13.26 -2.90 -2.46
CA GLY A 86 -11.86 -2.60 -2.77
C GLY A 86 -11.34 -1.40 -1.98
N GLY A 87 -12.10 -0.30 -1.94
CA GLY A 87 -11.77 0.89 -1.16
C GLY A 87 -11.70 0.61 0.34
N THR A 88 -12.64 -0.19 0.88
CA THR A 88 -12.60 -0.63 2.28
C THR A 88 -11.34 -1.45 2.58
N ALA A 89 -10.99 -2.41 1.71
CA ALA A 89 -9.80 -3.23 1.91
C ALA A 89 -8.51 -2.38 1.91
N LEU A 90 -8.40 -1.42 1.00
CA LEU A 90 -7.25 -0.51 0.92
C LEU A 90 -7.17 0.46 2.10
N ALA A 91 -8.31 0.97 2.56
CA ALA A 91 -8.34 1.96 3.64
C ALA A 91 -8.29 1.34 5.04
N CYS A 92 -8.84 0.14 5.23
CA CYS A 92 -9.01 -0.48 6.54
C CYS A 92 -8.17 -1.74 6.74
N GLY A 93 -7.56 -2.29 5.67
CA GLY A 93 -6.78 -3.52 5.74
C GLY A 93 -7.62 -4.79 5.90
N GLU A 94 -8.93 -4.70 5.70
CA GLU A 94 -9.88 -5.80 5.90
C GLU A 94 -10.83 -5.93 4.70
N LYS A 95 -11.03 -7.17 4.22
CA LYS A 95 -11.97 -7.43 3.12
C LYS A 95 -13.41 -7.40 3.60
N THR A 96 -14.28 -6.83 2.78
CA THR A 96 -15.73 -6.82 2.98
C THR A 96 -16.46 -7.38 1.76
N ALA A 97 -17.78 -7.53 1.86
CA ALA A 97 -18.62 -7.93 0.74
C ALA A 97 -18.81 -6.77 -0.26
N ASN A 98 -19.03 -7.10 -1.53
CA ASN A 98 -19.39 -6.10 -2.54
C ASN A 98 -20.58 -5.26 -2.08
N GLY A 99 -20.59 -3.97 -2.41
CA GLY A 99 -21.59 -3.00 -1.96
C GLY A 99 -21.40 -2.47 -0.55
N SER A 100 -20.45 -3.00 0.23
CA SER A 100 -20.20 -2.59 1.62
C SER A 100 -19.03 -1.63 1.73
N LEU A 101 -19.21 -0.55 2.48
CA LEU A 101 -18.19 0.46 2.74
C LEU A 101 -17.94 0.62 4.24
N GLY A 102 -16.70 0.48 4.68
CA GLY A 102 -16.32 0.68 6.09
C GLY A 102 -16.88 -0.36 7.06
N LEU A 103 -17.28 -1.52 6.56
CA LEU A 103 -17.76 -2.64 7.35
C LEU A 103 -16.85 -3.86 7.15
N SER A 104 -16.77 -4.73 8.15
CA SER A 104 -16.11 -6.02 8.03
C SER A 104 -16.91 -6.99 7.14
N ALA A 105 -16.38 -8.19 6.89
CA ALA A 105 -17.04 -9.21 6.08
C ALA A 105 -18.44 -9.62 6.57
N ASN A 106 -18.74 -9.45 7.87
CA ASN A 106 -20.07 -9.72 8.44
C ASN A 106 -21.10 -8.62 8.14
N GLN A 107 -20.70 -7.53 7.48
CA GLN A 107 -21.52 -6.38 7.09
C GLN A 107 -22.21 -5.66 8.27
N ILE A 108 -21.74 -5.84 9.48
CA ILE A 108 -22.28 -5.27 10.71
C ILE A 108 -21.22 -4.47 11.45
N THR A 109 -20.03 -5.04 11.62
CA THR A 109 -18.96 -4.42 12.40
C THR A 109 -18.27 -3.34 11.59
N LYS A 110 -18.23 -2.12 12.12
CA LYS A 110 -17.46 -1.02 11.52
C LYS A 110 -15.96 -1.29 11.63
N VAL A 111 -15.23 -1.01 10.57
CA VAL A 111 -13.77 -1.09 10.51
C VAL A 111 -13.18 0.30 10.38
N LYS A 112 -12.08 0.53 11.09
CA LYS A 112 -11.44 1.84 11.15
C LYS A 112 -10.46 2.00 9.99
N SER A 113 -10.57 3.12 9.29
CA SER A 113 -9.66 3.47 8.20
C SER A 113 -8.33 4.06 8.69
N ILE A 114 -7.31 4.00 7.83
CA ILE A 114 -6.03 4.69 8.07
C ILE A 114 -6.21 6.21 8.19
N ALA A 115 -7.22 6.78 7.52
CA ALA A 115 -7.58 8.19 7.65
C ALA A 115 -8.06 8.53 9.07
N GLU A 116 -9.00 7.74 9.61
CA GLU A 116 -9.48 7.91 10.99
C GLU A 116 -8.34 7.73 12.01
N MET A 117 -7.49 6.71 11.82
CA MET A 117 -6.33 6.51 12.70
C MET A 117 -5.34 7.68 12.64
N ALA A 118 -5.16 8.29 11.46
CA ALA A 118 -4.32 9.47 11.31
C ALA A 118 -4.92 10.70 12.02
N MET A 119 -6.23 10.93 11.89
CA MET A 119 -6.93 12.01 12.57
C MET A 119 -6.86 11.88 14.10
N GLU A 120 -7.00 10.68 14.63
CA GLU A 120 -6.85 10.41 16.07
C GLU A 120 -5.45 10.74 16.60
N GLN A 121 -4.44 10.68 15.75
CA GLN A 121 -3.08 11.11 16.05
C GLN A 121 -2.84 12.61 15.81
N GLY A 122 -3.89 13.40 15.59
CA GLY A 122 -3.82 14.82 15.34
C GLY A 122 -3.29 15.21 13.96
N LYS A 123 -3.24 14.28 13.01
CA LYS A 123 -2.84 14.56 11.63
C LYS A 123 -4.02 15.11 10.84
N ARG A 124 -3.72 15.97 9.86
CA ARG A 124 -4.72 16.43 8.90
C ARG A 124 -4.87 15.38 7.79
N VAL A 125 -6.10 15.15 7.36
CA VAL A 125 -6.47 14.27 6.26
C VAL A 125 -7.34 15.06 5.29
N GLY A 126 -7.08 14.92 4.01
CA GLY A 126 -7.84 15.57 2.93
C GLY A 126 -7.76 14.77 1.65
#